data_d645f12b4914c0518cf397883325b69e
#
_entry.id   d645f12b4914c0518cf397883325b69e
#
_cell.length_a   1.000
_cell.length_b   1.000
_cell.length_c   1.000
_cell.angle_alpha   90.00
_cell.angle_beta   90.00
_cell.angle_gamma   90.00
#
_symmetry.space_group_name_H-M   'P 1'
#
loop_
_entity.id
_entity.type
_entity.pdbx_description
1 polymer ?
#
loop_
_entity_poly.entity_id
_entity_poly.type
_entity_poly.pdbx_seq_one_letter_code
_entity_poly.pdbx_strand_id
1 'polypeptide(L)'
;MPASRNRYHSVFQYIHQATVSAPGRRSGLMPTSRPESARFRRILLSHRTRRQKILNMPDSKIRPTARPQHVPDSQPVDAIRWRVFLMCFLVVLFDGFDTAAIGYIAPSLMQDWGVAKPALAPVLSAALFGLAAGALMAGPLADRWGRRLALIGSVALFGAACLASAFSPDLTTLTALRFITGVGLGAAMPNAVTLVSECSPPARRAFITNAMFCGFPLGAALGGFLAGWMIPALGWRSVLQLGGAAPLVLLPVLAIWLPESLRYLQTRQNGADRAREKAPRSIALVLSRPFRLGSLMLWLAYFMGLVVFYALINWMPVLFRESGMDPRTASLITALFPLGGVGAIALGWLMDRFDGSSVLTLGYGATALSVWAIGQAIGGHGVLMAVVFVAGLVMNAAQASMPALAAGFYPTEGRATGVAWMLGIGRFGGIAGSFLVADLTARQMSLPDIFGVVAIAALIAMVALGVLRLACRRR
;
A
#
# COMPACT_ATOMS: atom_id res chain seq x y z
N MET A 1 35.27 -8.80 -11.43
CA MET A 1 36.23 -9.56 -10.60
C MET A 1 35.74 -9.55 -9.16
N PRO A 2 35.97 -10.61 -8.35
CA PRO A 2 34.94 -11.63 -8.07
C PRO A 2 34.48 -11.60 -6.59
N ALA A 3 33.20 -11.84 -6.33
CA ALA A 3 32.68 -12.15 -4.98
C ALA A 3 31.34 -12.93 -5.05
N SER A 4 31.41 -14.16 -5.52
CA SER A 4 30.26 -15.07 -5.49
C SER A 4 30.66 -16.55 -5.26
N ARG A 5 31.60 -16.80 -4.35
CA ARG A 5 32.10 -18.18 -4.08
C ARG A 5 32.14 -18.60 -2.62
N ASN A 6 31.35 -18.02 -1.73
CA ASN A 6 31.49 -18.30 -0.29
C ASN A 6 30.19 -18.63 0.46
N ARG A 7 29.22 -19.33 -0.16
CA ARG A 7 28.01 -19.77 0.55
C ARG A 7 27.75 -21.29 0.56
N TYR A 8 28.64 -22.07 0.00
CA TYR A 8 28.51 -23.54 0.04
C TYR A 8 29.55 -24.26 0.94
N HIS A 9 30.49 -23.54 1.55
CA HIS A 9 31.49 -24.12 2.41
C HIS A 9 31.04 -24.34 3.87
N SER A 10 30.01 -23.66 4.35
CA SER A 10 29.57 -23.77 5.75
C SER A 10 28.70 -24.98 6.06
N VAL A 11 28.02 -25.55 5.07
CA VAL A 11 27.19 -26.76 5.28
C VAL A 11 27.99 -28.03 5.29
N PHE A 12 29.15 -28.09 4.63
CA PHE A 12 30.03 -29.27 4.61
C PHE A 12 30.88 -29.41 5.89
N GLN A 13 31.20 -28.31 6.57
CA GLN A 13 31.96 -28.35 7.84
C GLN A 13 31.11 -28.82 9.02
N TYR A 14 29.79 -28.62 9.00
CA TYR A 14 28.90 -29.07 10.08
C TYR A 14 28.65 -30.60 10.07
N ILE A 15 28.75 -31.23 8.91
CA ILE A 15 28.58 -32.67 8.78
C ILE A 15 29.88 -33.45 9.16
N HIS A 16 31.05 -32.81 9.01
CA HIS A 16 32.35 -33.48 9.35
C HIS A 16 32.70 -33.43 10.84
N GLN A 17 32.13 -32.49 11.62
CA GLN A 17 32.35 -32.40 13.07
C GLN A 17 31.45 -33.32 13.92
N ALA A 18 30.38 -33.88 13.35
CA ALA A 18 29.47 -34.78 14.03
C ALA A 18 29.91 -36.27 14.02
N THR A 19 31.00 -36.58 13.32
CA THR A 19 31.47 -37.98 13.15
C THR A 19 32.78 -38.34 13.87
N VAL A 20 33.41 -37.41 14.58
CA VAL A 20 34.69 -37.64 15.26
C VAL A 20 34.63 -37.14 16.70
N SER A 21 33.85 -37.77 17.58
CA SER A 21 34.06 -37.72 19.01
C SER A 21 33.16 -38.74 19.71
N ALA A 22 33.66 -39.93 19.90
CA ALA A 22 33.26 -40.83 20.97
C ALA A 22 34.47 -41.61 21.48
N PRO A 23 34.81 -41.48 22.75
CA PRO A 23 35.54 -42.55 23.45
C PRO A 23 34.65 -43.28 24.45
N GLY A 24 34.86 -44.59 24.48
CA GLY A 24 34.13 -45.61 25.20
C GLY A 24 34.07 -45.55 26.73
N ARG A 25 33.16 -46.28 27.29
CA ARG A 25 33.34 -47.38 28.26
C ARG A 25 32.05 -47.80 29.00
N ARG A 26 31.88 -49.13 28.98
CA ARG A 26 31.36 -50.06 30.00
C ARG A 26 29.87 -50.13 30.37
N SER A 27 29.35 -51.31 30.00
CA SER A 27 28.60 -52.33 30.78
C SER A 27 27.43 -51.91 31.68
N GLY A 28 26.24 -52.46 31.37
CA GLY A 28 25.17 -52.65 32.34
C GLY A 28 23.78 -52.83 31.74
N LEU A 29 23.36 -54.13 31.61
CA LEU A 29 21.99 -54.62 31.66
C LEU A 29 20.85 -54.02 30.78
N MET A 30 20.34 -54.89 29.90
CA MET A 30 19.04 -54.81 29.22
C MET A 30 17.83 -54.64 30.16
N PRO A 31 16.72 -54.05 29.65
CA PRO A 31 15.68 -54.91 29.07
C PRO A 31 15.03 -54.38 27.77
N THR A 32 14.79 -55.34 26.92
CA THR A 32 13.73 -55.58 25.89
C THR A 32 12.65 -54.51 25.67
N SER A 33 12.61 -53.92 24.47
CA SER A 33 11.39 -53.75 23.65
C SER A 33 11.73 -53.27 22.24
N ARG A 34 11.45 -54.09 21.22
CA ARG A 34 11.39 -53.74 19.80
C ARG A 34 9.97 -53.18 19.52
N PRO A 35 9.72 -52.36 18.48
CA PRO A 35 10.29 -52.41 17.12
C PRO A 35 10.41 -51.05 16.39
N GLU A 36 11.39 -50.24 16.59
CA GLU A 36 11.61 -49.04 15.75
C GLU A 36 12.69 -49.19 14.67
N SER A 37 13.62 -50.12 14.86
CA SER A 37 14.73 -50.37 13.93
C SER A 37 14.32 -50.93 12.56
N ALA A 38 13.20 -51.65 12.49
CA ALA A 38 12.72 -52.28 11.27
C ALA A 38 12.07 -51.23 10.26
N ARG A 39 11.47 -50.15 10.77
CA ARG A 39 10.92 -49.08 9.94
C ARG A 39 12.02 -48.21 9.32
N PHE A 40 13.07 -47.90 10.08
CA PHE A 40 14.21 -47.13 9.60
C PHE A 40 15.02 -47.84 8.50
N ARG A 41 15.23 -49.15 8.65
CA ARG A 41 15.88 -49.98 7.63
C ARG A 41 15.09 -50.04 6.31
N ARG A 42 13.75 -50.11 6.34
CA ARG A 42 12.93 -50.13 5.13
C ARG A 42 12.97 -48.80 4.38
N ILE A 43 13.02 -47.65 5.08
CA ILE A 43 13.12 -46.31 4.46
C ILE A 43 14.52 -46.17 3.81
N LEU A 44 15.58 -46.56 4.42
CA LEU A 44 16.94 -46.52 3.86
C LEU A 44 17.14 -47.43 2.65
N LEU A 45 16.54 -48.62 2.66
CA LEU A 45 16.58 -49.55 1.53
C LEU A 45 15.74 -49.07 0.36
N SER A 46 14.61 -48.44 0.60
CA SER A 46 13.79 -47.86 -0.46
C SER A 46 14.45 -46.66 -1.16
N HIS A 47 15.24 -45.88 -0.43
CA HIS A 47 16.02 -44.78 -1.04
C HIS A 47 17.22 -45.29 -1.84
N ARG A 48 17.86 -46.39 -1.44
CA ARG A 48 18.99 -46.98 -2.17
C ARG A 48 18.56 -47.63 -3.48
N THR A 49 17.44 -48.35 -3.47
CA THR A 49 16.86 -48.93 -4.72
C THR A 49 16.33 -47.91 -5.68
N ARG A 50 15.79 -46.76 -5.22
CA ARG A 50 15.35 -45.67 -6.06
C ARG A 50 16.54 -44.96 -6.75
N ARG A 51 17.66 -44.80 -6.03
CA ARG A 51 18.89 -44.20 -6.59
C ARG A 51 19.56 -45.09 -7.63
N GLN A 52 19.59 -46.40 -7.42
CA GLN A 52 20.13 -47.37 -8.38
C GLN A 52 19.24 -47.47 -9.64
N LYS A 53 17.91 -47.31 -9.52
CA LYS A 53 17.01 -47.33 -10.66
C LYS A 53 17.14 -46.08 -11.54
N ILE A 54 17.54 -44.94 -10.97
CA ILE A 54 17.80 -43.69 -11.73
C ILE A 54 19.16 -43.77 -12.46
N LEU A 55 20.18 -44.45 -11.85
CA LEU A 55 21.51 -44.59 -12.45
C LEU A 55 21.56 -45.62 -13.60
N ASN A 56 20.59 -46.56 -13.66
CA ASN A 56 20.54 -47.61 -14.68
C ASN A 56 19.47 -47.38 -15.74
N MET A 57 18.96 -46.14 -15.92
CA MET A 57 18.09 -45.82 -17.03
C MET A 57 18.96 -45.56 -18.29
N PRO A 58 18.68 -46.23 -19.41
CA PRO A 58 19.40 -45.93 -20.66
C PRO A 58 19.10 -44.49 -21.08
N ASP A 59 20.12 -43.76 -21.53
CA ASP A 59 20.12 -42.35 -21.96
C ASP A 59 19.07 -41.97 -23.01
N SER A 60 18.45 -42.97 -23.67
CA SER A 60 17.41 -42.74 -24.69
C SER A 60 16.04 -42.34 -24.16
N LYS A 61 15.80 -42.32 -22.83
CA LYS A 61 14.53 -41.92 -22.22
C LYS A 61 14.53 -40.58 -21.50
N ILE A 62 15.65 -39.90 -21.42
CA ILE A 62 15.72 -38.51 -20.99
C ILE A 62 15.39 -37.67 -22.22
N ARG A 63 14.08 -37.47 -22.52
CA ARG A 63 13.70 -36.39 -23.41
C ARG A 63 14.19 -35.08 -22.76
N PRO A 64 15.04 -34.29 -23.49
CA PRO A 64 15.36 -32.96 -22.98
C PRO A 64 14.02 -32.23 -22.82
N THR A 65 13.73 -31.81 -21.56
CA THR A 65 12.66 -30.85 -21.31
C THR A 65 12.82 -29.74 -22.32
N ALA A 66 11.75 -29.49 -23.08
CA ALA A 66 11.72 -28.55 -24.17
C ALA A 66 12.51 -27.29 -23.76
N ARG A 67 13.55 -26.97 -24.55
CA ARG A 67 14.23 -25.66 -24.47
C ARG A 67 13.14 -24.64 -24.44
N PRO A 68 13.21 -23.65 -23.52
CA PRO A 68 12.28 -22.53 -23.56
C PRO A 68 12.34 -22.01 -25.00
N GLN A 69 11.21 -22.05 -25.70
CA GLN A 69 11.10 -21.50 -27.04
C GLN A 69 11.58 -20.05 -26.93
N HIS A 70 12.63 -19.76 -27.68
CA HIS A 70 13.13 -18.41 -27.92
C HIS A 70 11.93 -17.60 -28.45
N VAL A 71 11.28 -16.84 -27.59
CA VAL A 71 10.39 -15.76 -28.01
C VAL A 71 11.30 -14.80 -28.78
N PRO A 72 10.96 -14.41 -30.00
CA PRO A 72 11.83 -13.53 -30.78
C PRO A 72 12.10 -12.24 -30.01
N ASP A 73 13.35 -11.95 -29.75
CA ASP A 73 13.90 -10.75 -29.12
C ASP A 73 13.78 -9.55 -30.08
N SER A 74 12.56 -9.08 -30.39
CA SER A 74 12.36 -8.02 -31.37
C SER A 74 11.65 -6.77 -30.84
N GLN A 75 11.58 -6.60 -29.50
CA GLN A 75 11.25 -5.29 -28.90
C GLN A 75 12.21 -5.02 -27.73
N PRO A 76 12.75 -3.80 -27.60
CA PRO A 76 13.58 -3.48 -26.44
C PRO A 76 12.72 -3.60 -25.18
N VAL A 77 12.95 -4.67 -24.44
CA VAL A 77 12.22 -5.03 -23.21
C VAL A 77 12.14 -3.86 -22.22
N ASP A 78 13.12 -2.97 -22.25
CA ASP A 78 13.18 -1.78 -21.42
C ASP A 78 12.16 -0.69 -21.83
N ALA A 79 11.85 -0.56 -23.13
CA ALA A 79 10.87 0.43 -23.60
C ALA A 79 9.43 0.06 -23.19
N ILE A 80 9.07 -1.23 -23.23
CA ILE A 80 7.76 -1.71 -22.79
C ILE A 80 7.62 -1.53 -21.27
N ARG A 81 8.67 -1.84 -20.51
CA ARG A 81 8.70 -1.68 -19.04
C ARG A 81 8.49 -0.23 -18.63
N TRP A 82 9.18 0.71 -19.29
CA TRP A 82 9.06 2.13 -19.00
C TRP A 82 7.67 2.68 -19.33
N ARG A 83 7.07 2.26 -20.44
CA ARG A 83 5.70 2.65 -20.81
C ARG A 83 4.68 2.19 -19.77
N VAL A 84 4.74 0.92 -19.34
CA VAL A 84 3.84 0.40 -18.30
C VAL A 84 4.01 1.16 -17.00
N PHE A 85 5.26 1.42 -16.58
CA PHE A 85 5.56 2.22 -15.39
C PHE A 85 4.93 3.61 -15.48
N LEU A 86 5.19 4.34 -16.57
CA LEU A 86 4.69 5.70 -16.74
C LEU A 86 3.16 5.77 -16.74
N MET A 87 2.50 4.85 -17.44
CA MET A 87 1.04 4.79 -17.48
C MET A 87 0.43 4.49 -16.10
N CYS A 88 0.97 3.51 -15.38
CA CYS A 88 0.53 3.19 -14.03
C CYS A 88 0.86 4.32 -13.04
N PHE A 89 2.00 4.99 -13.18
CA PHE A 89 2.37 6.17 -12.40
C PHE A 89 1.36 7.32 -12.61
N LEU A 90 0.95 7.59 -13.86
CA LEU A 90 -0.06 8.61 -14.17
C LEU A 90 -1.43 8.25 -13.58
N VAL A 91 -1.83 6.97 -13.63
CA VAL A 91 -3.08 6.53 -12.98
C VAL A 91 -3.02 6.79 -11.48
N VAL A 92 -1.90 6.45 -10.82
CA VAL A 92 -1.70 6.69 -9.38
C VAL A 92 -1.62 8.19 -9.05
N LEU A 93 -1.06 8.99 -9.95
CA LEU A 93 -1.03 10.45 -9.83
C LEU A 93 -2.44 11.05 -9.86
N PHE A 94 -3.28 10.59 -10.79
CA PHE A 94 -4.68 11.04 -10.85
C PHE A 94 -5.51 10.53 -9.65
N ASP A 95 -5.21 9.36 -9.09
CA ASP A 95 -5.81 8.90 -7.84
C ASP A 95 -5.48 9.84 -6.68
N GLY A 96 -4.21 10.23 -6.54
CA GLY A 96 -3.78 11.21 -5.54
C GLY A 96 -4.43 12.58 -5.72
N PHE A 97 -4.51 13.05 -6.97
CA PHE A 97 -5.17 14.31 -7.32
C PHE A 97 -6.65 14.28 -6.89
N ASP A 98 -7.43 13.28 -7.32
CA ASP A 98 -8.85 13.18 -7.03
C ASP A 98 -9.14 13.01 -5.53
N THR A 99 -8.33 12.20 -4.84
CA THR A 99 -8.47 11.98 -3.40
C THR A 99 -8.31 13.27 -2.61
N ALA A 100 -7.39 14.15 -3.01
CA ALA A 100 -7.15 15.41 -2.33
C ALA A 100 -8.09 16.54 -2.82
N ALA A 101 -8.56 16.50 -4.06
CA ALA A 101 -9.37 17.53 -4.68
C ALA A 101 -10.61 17.90 -3.86
N ILE A 102 -11.28 16.91 -3.28
CA ILE A 102 -12.49 17.15 -2.50
C ILE A 102 -12.21 18.00 -1.23
N GLY A 103 -11.06 17.82 -0.60
CA GLY A 103 -10.64 18.67 0.54
C GLY A 103 -10.40 20.12 0.11
N TYR A 104 -9.75 20.33 -1.05
CA TYR A 104 -9.48 21.68 -1.56
C TYR A 104 -10.72 22.44 -2.00
N ILE A 105 -11.71 21.76 -2.58
CA ILE A 105 -12.96 22.42 -3.01
C ILE A 105 -13.96 22.59 -1.86
N ALA A 106 -13.83 21.87 -0.75
CA ALA A 106 -14.78 21.86 0.35
C ALA A 106 -15.15 23.26 0.88
N PRO A 107 -14.20 24.20 1.11
CA PRO A 107 -14.54 25.55 1.57
C PRO A 107 -15.42 26.32 0.58
N SER A 108 -15.13 26.22 -0.72
CA SER A 108 -15.90 26.89 -1.78
C SER A 108 -17.28 26.26 -1.98
N LEU A 109 -17.37 24.93 -1.83
CA LEU A 109 -18.61 24.18 -1.87
C LEU A 109 -19.56 24.62 -0.73
N MET A 110 -19.01 24.81 0.49
CA MET A 110 -19.78 25.31 1.63
C MET A 110 -20.35 26.71 1.36
N GLN A 111 -19.56 27.59 0.77
CA GLN A 111 -19.99 28.95 0.43
C GLN A 111 -21.07 28.97 -0.67
N ASP A 112 -20.86 28.15 -1.74
CA ASP A 112 -21.74 28.12 -2.90
C ASP A 112 -23.13 27.50 -2.57
N TRP A 113 -23.15 26.45 -1.75
CA TRP A 113 -24.38 25.72 -1.39
C TRP A 113 -24.94 26.03 -0.01
N GLY A 114 -24.28 26.87 0.78
CA GLY A 114 -24.72 27.24 2.13
C GLY A 114 -24.76 26.06 3.10
N VAL A 115 -23.94 25.03 2.92
CA VAL A 115 -23.98 23.81 3.74
C VAL A 115 -23.07 23.94 4.96
N ALA A 116 -23.54 23.39 6.09
CA ALA A 116 -22.77 23.35 7.32
C ALA A 116 -21.65 22.29 7.25
N LYS A 117 -20.54 22.50 7.98
CA LYS A 117 -19.37 21.61 8.03
C LYS A 117 -19.69 20.14 8.27
N PRO A 118 -20.56 19.77 9.24
CA PRO A 118 -20.87 18.35 9.47
C PRO A 118 -21.47 17.65 8.24
N ALA A 119 -22.20 18.40 7.39
CA ALA A 119 -22.76 17.86 6.16
C ALA A 119 -21.71 17.48 5.10
N LEU A 120 -20.46 17.96 5.24
CA LEU A 120 -19.36 17.57 4.35
C LEU A 120 -18.81 16.16 4.64
N ALA A 121 -18.94 15.67 5.87
CA ALA A 121 -18.34 14.38 6.26
C ALA A 121 -18.74 13.21 5.33
N PRO A 122 -20.03 13.03 4.97
CA PRO A 122 -20.44 12.03 3.97
C PRO A 122 -19.74 12.19 2.62
N VAL A 123 -19.62 13.42 2.11
CA VAL A 123 -18.96 13.69 0.81
C VAL A 123 -17.49 13.37 0.86
N LEU A 124 -16.78 13.82 1.92
CA LEU A 124 -15.34 13.61 2.11
C LEU A 124 -15.00 12.13 2.33
N SER A 125 -15.92 11.34 2.89
CA SER A 125 -15.73 9.92 3.16
C SER A 125 -16.31 8.99 2.10
N ALA A 126 -17.26 9.44 1.27
CA ALA A 126 -17.94 8.60 0.27
C ALA A 126 -16.96 7.90 -0.66
N ALA A 127 -15.95 8.62 -1.17
CA ALA A 127 -14.91 8.03 -2.02
C ALA A 127 -14.12 6.94 -1.29
N LEU A 128 -13.90 7.05 0.02
CA LEU A 128 -13.18 6.04 0.81
C LEU A 128 -14.00 4.75 0.97
N PHE A 129 -15.33 4.86 1.16
CA PHE A 129 -16.24 3.71 1.11
C PHE A 129 -16.22 3.04 -0.26
N GLY A 130 -16.32 3.85 -1.32
CA GLY A 130 -16.23 3.38 -2.70
C GLY A 130 -14.90 2.67 -2.98
N LEU A 131 -13.79 3.24 -2.51
CA LEU A 131 -12.44 2.71 -2.67
C LEU A 131 -12.27 1.35 -1.96
N ALA A 132 -12.89 1.17 -0.80
CA ALA A 132 -12.93 -0.13 -0.13
C ALA A 132 -13.73 -1.16 -0.95
N ALA A 133 -14.91 -0.79 -1.46
CA ALA A 133 -15.74 -1.66 -2.30
C ALA A 133 -15.04 -2.02 -3.62
N GLY A 134 -14.44 -1.05 -4.30
CA GLY A 134 -13.69 -1.24 -5.54
C GLY A 134 -12.49 -2.18 -5.37
N ALA A 135 -11.74 -2.03 -4.28
CA ALA A 135 -10.60 -2.90 -3.98
C ALA A 135 -11.01 -4.36 -3.78
N LEU A 136 -12.18 -4.62 -3.16
CA LEU A 136 -12.72 -5.97 -3.02
C LEU A 136 -13.13 -6.57 -4.38
N MET A 137 -13.61 -5.75 -5.29
CA MET A 137 -14.02 -6.17 -6.64
C MET A 137 -12.84 -6.33 -7.61
N ALA A 138 -11.72 -5.66 -7.36
CA ALA A 138 -10.56 -5.59 -8.26
C ALA A 138 -10.02 -6.97 -8.65
N GLY A 139 -9.84 -7.87 -7.66
CA GLY A 139 -9.33 -9.23 -7.88
C GLY A 139 -10.24 -10.05 -8.80
N PRO A 140 -11.50 -10.30 -8.43
CA PRO A 140 -12.45 -11.06 -9.26
C PRO A 140 -12.62 -10.50 -10.67
N LEU A 141 -12.68 -9.17 -10.83
CA LEU A 141 -12.77 -8.54 -12.15
C LEU A 141 -11.51 -8.79 -13.00
N ALA A 142 -10.34 -8.58 -12.41
CA ALA A 142 -9.07 -8.78 -13.09
C ALA A 142 -8.80 -10.24 -13.45
N ASP A 143 -9.27 -11.19 -12.63
CA ASP A 143 -9.15 -12.62 -12.94
C ASP A 143 -10.08 -13.03 -14.09
N ARG A 144 -11.26 -12.39 -14.21
CA ARG A 144 -12.23 -12.68 -15.28
C ARG A 144 -11.90 -12.00 -16.60
N TRP A 145 -11.55 -10.71 -16.58
CA TRP A 145 -11.40 -9.87 -17.77
C TRP A 145 -9.96 -9.52 -18.14
N GLY A 146 -9.00 -9.83 -17.26
CA GLY A 146 -7.60 -9.44 -17.40
C GLY A 146 -7.28 -8.15 -16.67
N ARG A 147 -6.00 -7.97 -16.34
CA ARG A 147 -5.53 -6.80 -15.54
C ARG A 147 -5.61 -5.50 -16.35
N ARG A 148 -5.34 -5.57 -17.65
CA ARG A 148 -5.42 -4.43 -18.56
C ARG A 148 -6.84 -3.88 -18.66
N LEU A 149 -7.83 -4.71 -18.98
CA LEU A 149 -9.23 -4.28 -19.11
C LEU A 149 -9.78 -3.82 -17.77
N ALA A 150 -9.45 -4.48 -16.66
CA ALA A 150 -9.84 -4.06 -15.33
C ALA A 150 -9.30 -2.67 -14.99
N LEU A 151 -8.02 -2.38 -15.31
CA LEU A 151 -7.43 -1.06 -15.10
C LEU A 151 -8.08 0.02 -15.98
N ILE A 152 -8.24 -0.24 -17.28
CA ILE A 152 -8.89 0.71 -18.22
C ILE A 152 -10.33 1.02 -17.79
N GLY A 153 -11.11 -0.02 -17.44
CA GLY A 153 -12.48 0.14 -16.96
C GLY A 153 -12.55 0.91 -15.64
N SER A 154 -11.60 0.69 -14.74
CA SER A 154 -11.49 1.44 -13.49
C SER A 154 -11.20 2.92 -13.72
N VAL A 155 -10.26 3.24 -14.63
CA VAL A 155 -9.92 4.62 -15.01
C VAL A 155 -11.10 5.30 -15.68
N ALA A 156 -11.82 4.60 -16.57
CA ALA A 156 -13.03 5.12 -17.22
C ALA A 156 -14.12 5.43 -16.19
N LEU A 157 -14.33 4.53 -15.24
CA LEU A 157 -15.36 4.69 -14.21
C LEU A 157 -15.07 5.90 -13.31
N PHE A 158 -13.85 5.99 -12.75
CA PHE A 158 -13.53 7.10 -11.85
C PHE A 158 -13.44 8.43 -12.59
N GLY A 159 -12.87 8.45 -13.81
CA GLY A 159 -12.79 9.65 -14.61
C GLY A 159 -14.17 10.20 -14.99
N ALA A 160 -15.08 9.34 -15.46
CA ALA A 160 -16.44 9.73 -15.80
C ALA A 160 -17.24 10.19 -14.56
N ALA A 161 -17.15 9.46 -13.44
CA ALA A 161 -17.85 9.84 -12.21
C ALA A 161 -17.30 11.13 -11.60
N CYS A 162 -15.97 11.36 -11.66
CA CYS A 162 -15.35 12.61 -11.23
C CYS A 162 -15.80 13.78 -12.11
N LEU A 163 -15.80 13.60 -13.44
CA LEU A 163 -16.31 14.63 -14.37
C LEU A 163 -17.77 14.93 -14.13
N ALA A 164 -18.62 13.91 -13.95
CA ALA A 164 -20.04 14.08 -13.62
C ALA A 164 -20.24 14.82 -12.29
N SER A 165 -19.34 14.61 -11.30
CA SER A 165 -19.37 15.32 -10.01
C SER A 165 -19.27 16.85 -10.16
N ALA A 166 -18.61 17.34 -11.21
CA ALA A 166 -18.53 18.78 -11.48
C ALA A 166 -19.90 19.41 -11.84
N PHE A 167 -20.84 18.59 -12.29
CA PHE A 167 -22.19 19.01 -12.71
C PHE A 167 -23.27 18.64 -11.69
N SER A 168 -22.88 18.15 -10.51
CA SER A 168 -23.84 17.80 -9.45
C SER A 168 -24.66 19.02 -9.00
N PRO A 169 -25.98 18.89 -8.89
CA PRO A 169 -26.86 19.97 -8.46
C PRO A 169 -26.92 20.12 -6.93
N ASP A 170 -26.63 19.05 -6.19
CA ASP A 170 -26.79 18.97 -4.74
C ASP A 170 -25.74 18.05 -4.08
N LEU A 171 -25.68 18.11 -2.74
CA LEU A 171 -24.73 17.38 -1.92
C LEU A 171 -24.93 15.85 -2.00
N THR A 172 -26.17 15.40 -2.13
CA THR A 172 -26.51 13.98 -2.19
C THR A 172 -26.01 13.35 -3.49
N THR A 173 -26.26 14.01 -4.61
CA THR A 173 -25.76 13.60 -5.93
C THR A 173 -24.24 13.61 -5.95
N LEU A 174 -23.60 14.65 -5.40
CA LEU A 174 -22.15 14.72 -5.28
C LEU A 174 -21.62 13.56 -4.44
N THR A 175 -22.25 13.24 -3.30
CA THR A 175 -21.86 12.12 -2.44
C THR A 175 -21.93 10.79 -3.17
N ALA A 176 -23.02 10.52 -3.89
CA ALA A 176 -23.18 9.31 -4.68
C ALA A 176 -22.13 9.18 -5.79
N LEU A 177 -21.86 10.26 -6.52
CA LEU A 177 -20.81 10.29 -7.56
C LEU A 177 -19.41 10.12 -6.97
N ARG A 178 -19.12 10.67 -5.77
CA ARG A 178 -17.87 10.44 -5.04
C ARG A 178 -17.68 8.98 -4.64
N PHE A 179 -18.77 8.31 -4.21
CA PHE A 179 -18.72 6.88 -3.96
C PHE A 179 -18.36 6.09 -5.22
N ILE A 180 -18.99 6.39 -6.37
CA ILE A 180 -18.71 5.73 -7.65
C ILE A 180 -17.27 6.01 -8.11
N THR A 181 -16.80 7.26 -7.98
CA THR A 181 -15.39 7.63 -8.22
C THR A 181 -14.46 6.74 -7.39
N GLY A 182 -14.76 6.59 -6.09
CA GLY A 182 -14.01 5.74 -5.18
C GLY A 182 -13.97 4.27 -5.61
N VAL A 183 -15.09 3.70 -6.10
CA VAL A 183 -15.12 2.32 -6.62
C VAL A 183 -14.13 2.16 -7.78
N GLY A 184 -14.09 3.10 -8.70
CA GLY A 184 -13.11 3.10 -9.80
C GLY A 184 -11.66 3.16 -9.30
N LEU A 185 -11.34 4.12 -8.42
CA LEU A 185 -10.00 4.28 -7.84
C LEU A 185 -9.56 3.04 -7.06
N GLY A 186 -10.47 2.45 -6.25
CA GLY A 186 -10.20 1.25 -5.46
C GLY A 186 -9.87 0.02 -6.31
N ALA A 187 -10.47 -0.09 -7.49
CA ALA A 187 -10.19 -1.16 -8.43
C ALA A 187 -8.92 -0.89 -9.28
N ALA A 188 -8.56 0.37 -9.54
CA ALA A 188 -7.40 0.73 -10.36
C ALA A 188 -6.06 0.34 -9.69
N MET A 189 -5.89 0.68 -8.40
CA MET A 189 -4.62 0.56 -7.69
C MET A 189 -4.04 -0.87 -7.66
N PRO A 190 -4.78 -1.94 -7.26
CA PRO A 190 -4.25 -3.30 -7.25
C PRO A 190 -3.84 -3.79 -8.63
N ASN A 191 -4.57 -3.38 -9.68
CA ASN A 191 -4.28 -3.75 -11.06
C ASN A 191 -3.01 -3.06 -11.57
N ALA A 192 -2.82 -1.77 -11.28
CA ALA A 192 -1.62 -1.02 -11.61
C ALA A 192 -0.37 -1.64 -10.93
N VAL A 193 -0.45 -1.95 -9.62
CA VAL A 193 0.62 -2.61 -8.87
C VAL A 193 0.98 -3.96 -9.50
N THR A 194 -0.01 -4.76 -9.85
CA THR A 194 0.21 -6.08 -10.45
C THR A 194 0.92 -5.94 -11.79
N LEU A 195 0.44 -5.10 -12.69
CA LEU A 195 1.04 -4.88 -14.01
C LEU A 195 2.50 -4.38 -13.90
N VAL A 196 2.77 -3.38 -13.07
CA VAL A 196 4.13 -2.87 -12.85
C VAL A 196 5.03 -3.95 -12.25
N SER A 197 4.55 -4.70 -11.26
CA SER A 197 5.35 -5.75 -10.61
C SER A 197 5.69 -6.91 -11.54
N GLU A 198 4.80 -7.29 -12.45
CA GLU A 198 5.02 -8.34 -13.44
C GLU A 198 5.97 -7.91 -14.57
N CYS A 199 5.93 -6.63 -14.95
CA CYS A 199 6.84 -6.08 -15.96
C CYS A 199 8.21 -5.68 -15.39
N SER A 200 8.39 -5.70 -14.07
CA SER A 200 9.63 -5.25 -13.42
C SER A 200 10.62 -6.39 -13.21
N PRO A 201 11.94 -6.15 -13.40
CA PRO A 201 12.98 -7.11 -13.07
C PRO A 201 12.91 -7.51 -11.58
N PRO A 202 13.10 -8.80 -11.23
CA PRO A 202 12.99 -9.26 -9.83
C PRO A 202 13.86 -8.47 -8.85
N ALA A 203 15.07 -8.07 -9.27
CA ALA A 203 16.02 -7.33 -8.43
C ALA A 203 15.60 -5.87 -8.13
N ARG A 204 14.73 -5.26 -8.96
CA ARG A 204 14.30 -3.85 -8.83
C ARG A 204 12.79 -3.70 -8.67
N ARG A 205 12.05 -4.79 -8.55
CA ARG A 205 10.58 -4.78 -8.49
C ARG A 205 10.03 -3.91 -7.38
N ALA A 206 10.56 -4.05 -6.17
CA ALA A 206 10.13 -3.25 -5.03
C ALA A 206 10.39 -1.76 -5.25
N PHE A 207 11.58 -1.39 -5.73
CA PHE A 207 11.94 -0.01 -6.01
C PHE A 207 11.01 0.62 -7.07
N ILE A 208 10.77 -0.09 -8.19
CA ILE A 208 9.93 0.42 -9.28
C ILE A 208 8.47 0.58 -8.81
N THR A 209 7.95 -0.38 -8.03
CA THR A 209 6.59 -0.29 -7.46
C THR A 209 6.48 0.87 -6.48
N ASN A 210 7.46 1.09 -5.61
CA ASN A 210 7.47 2.23 -4.69
C ASN A 210 7.59 3.56 -5.43
N ALA A 211 8.43 3.63 -6.49
CA ALA A 211 8.53 4.82 -7.34
C ALA A 211 7.19 5.14 -8.02
N MET A 212 6.42 4.11 -8.45
CA MET A 212 5.06 4.32 -8.96
C MET A 212 4.14 4.93 -7.90
N PHE A 213 4.22 4.46 -6.65
CA PHE A 213 3.41 5.03 -5.55
C PHE A 213 3.75 6.48 -5.22
N CYS A 214 4.93 7.00 -5.57
CA CYS A 214 5.23 8.43 -5.44
C CYS A 214 4.31 9.31 -6.31
N GLY A 215 3.63 8.75 -7.30
CA GLY A 215 2.59 9.43 -8.07
C GLY A 215 1.46 9.94 -7.19
N PHE A 216 1.04 9.20 -6.15
CA PHE A 216 -0.07 9.60 -5.27
C PHE A 216 0.20 10.91 -4.51
N PRO A 217 1.26 11.06 -3.72
CA PRO A 217 1.54 12.33 -3.05
C PRO A 217 1.83 13.48 -4.02
N LEU A 218 2.47 13.20 -5.15
CA LEU A 218 2.69 14.21 -6.19
C LEU A 218 1.38 14.67 -6.82
N GLY A 219 0.46 13.75 -7.11
CA GLY A 219 -0.88 14.08 -7.63
C GLY A 219 -1.69 14.91 -6.64
N ALA A 220 -1.68 14.54 -5.36
CA ALA A 220 -2.36 15.27 -4.30
C ALA A 220 -1.80 16.69 -4.12
N ALA A 221 -0.47 16.86 -4.16
CA ALA A 221 0.18 18.16 -4.11
C ALA A 221 -0.16 19.01 -5.34
N LEU A 222 -0.06 18.42 -6.56
CA LEU A 222 -0.44 19.07 -7.81
C LEU A 222 -1.89 19.54 -7.77
N GLY A 223 -2.79 18.71 -7.22
CA GLY A 223 -4.19 19.06 -6.99
C GLY A 223 -4.35 20.33 -6.17
N GLY A 224 -3.60 20.47 -5.08
CA GLY A 224 -3.65 21.64 -4.22
C GLY A 224 -3.09 22.91 -4.88
N PHE A 225 -1.96 22.78 -5.59
CA PHE A 225 -1.40 23.93 -6.34
C PHE A 225 -2.34 24.39 -7.46
N LEU A 226 -2.92 23.45 -8.22
CA LEU A 226 -3.88 23.78 -9.27
C LEU A 226 -5.18 24.33 -8.68
N ALA A 227 -5.71 23.77 -7.61
CA ALA A 227 -6.90 24.26 -6.92
C ALA A 227 -6.71 25.70 -6.41
N GLY A 228 -5.52 26.01 -5.84
CA GLY A 228 -5.18 27.36 -5.40
C GLY A 228 -5.24 28.43 -6.49
N TRP A 229 -5.01 28.03 -7.75
CA TRP A 229 -5.13 28.91 -8.91
C TRP A 229 -6.53 28.83 -9.58
N MET A 230 -7.06 27.61 -9.77
CA MET A 230 -8.29 27.37 -10.52
C MET A 230 -9.55 27.84 -9.77
N ILE A 231 -9.61 27.61 -8.45
CA ILE A 231 -10.80 27.96 -7.67
C ILE A 231 -11.13 29.45 -7.74
N PRO A 232 -10.17 30.39 -7.52
CA PRO A 232 -10.47 31.82 -7.65
C PRO A 232 -10.79 32.27 -9.08
N ALA A 233 -10.19 31.64 -10.10
CA ALA A 233 -10.34 32.07 -11.49
C ALA A 233 -11.52 31.41 -12.21
N LEU A 234 -11.80 30.13 -11.94
CA LEU A 234 -12.72 29.28 -12.73
C LEU A 234 -13.81 28.61 -11.87
N GLY A 235 -13.76 28.84 -10.55
CA GLY A 235 -14.66 28.20 -9.60
C GLY A 235 -14.25 26.75 -9.26
N TRP A 236 -14.79 26.20 -8.16
CA TRP A 236 -14.44 24.89 -7.62
C TRP A 236 -14.76 23.72 -8.54
N ARG A 237 -15.81 23.86 -9.39
CA ARG A 237 -16.20 22.82 -10.36
C ARG A 237 -15.11 22.51 -11.37
N SER A 238 -14.27 23.48 -11.72
CA SER A 238 -13.15 23.30 -12.65
C SER A 238 -12.12 22.27 -12.18
N VAL A 239 -11.89 22.17 -10.87
CA VAL A 239 -10.98 21.17 -10.28
C VAL A 239 -11.49 19.76 -10.53
N LEU A 240 -12.80 19.52 -10.36
CA LEU A 240 -13.43 18.24 -10.66
C LEU A 240 -13.48 17.93 -12.17
N GLN A 241 -13.69 18.96 -12.99
CA GLN A 241 -13.63 18.82 -14.46
C GLN A 241 -12.24 18.35 -14.90
N LEU A 242 -11.19 18.97 -14.39
CA LEU A 242 -9.81 18.54 -14.66
C LEU A 242 -9.54 17.14 -14.13
N GLY A 243 -9.94 16.86 -12.88
CA GLY A 243 -9.75 15.55 -12.22
C GLY A 243 -10.44 14.39 -12.93
N GLY A 244 -11.54 14.67 -13.63
CA GLY A 244 -12.25 13.68 -14.46
C GLY A 244 -11.76 13.64 -15.91
N ALA A 245 -11.55 14.80 -16.54
CA ALA A 245 -11.15 14.88 -17.94
C ALA A 245 -9.73 14.33 -18.18
N ALA A 246 -8.78 14.61 -17.30
CA ALA A 246 -7.40 14.17 -17.48
C ALA A 246 -7.24 12.62 -17.49
N PRO A 247 -7.84 11.85 -16.58
CA PRO A 247 -7.86 10.40 -16.69
C PRO A 247 -8.57 9.87 -17.93
N LEU A 248 -9.67 10.53 -18.37
CA LEU A 248 -10.39 10.14 -19.58
C LEU A 248 -9.55 10.36 -20.84
N VAL A 249 -8.78 11.44 -20.90
CA VAL A 249 -7.80 11.68 -21.99
C VAL A 249 -6.68 10.63 -21.98
N LEU A 250 -6.33 10.07 -20.82
CA LEU A 250 -5.35 8.99 -20.73
C LEU A 250 -5.90 7.65 -21.26
N LEU A 251 -7.22 7.42 -21.32
CA LEU A 251 -7.82 6.16 -21.72
C LEU A 251 -7.38 5.65 -23.11
N PRO A 252 -7.38 6.46 -24.19
CA PRO A 252 -6.87 5.99 -25.49
C PRO A 252 -5.40 5.51 -25.42
N VAL A 253 -4.58 6.21 -24.64
CA VAL A 253 -3.17 5.87 -24.45
C VAL A 253 -3.06 4.52 -23.73
N LEU A 254 -3.83 4.31 -22.65
CA LEU A 254 -3.90 3.02 -21.95
C LEU A 254 -4.43 1.92 -22.88
N ALA A 255 -5.46 2.20 -23.68
CA ALA A 255 -6.06 1.23 -24.58
C ALA A 255 -5.11 0.79 -25.71
N ILE A 256 -4.21 1.65 -26.17
CA ILE A 256 -3.27 1.34 -27.26
C ILE A 256 -1.99 0.71 -26.73
N TRP A 257 -1.43 1.27 -25.64
CA TRP A 257 -0.04 0.98 -25.25
C TRP A 257 0.11 0.09 -24.01
N LEU A 258 -0.95 -0.11 -23.20
CA LEU A 258 -0.86 -0.95 -22.01
C LEU A 258 -0.94 -2.44 -22.43
N PRO A 259 0.09 -3.26 -22.18
CA PRO A 259 0.06 -4.69 -22.44
C PRO A 259 -0.79 -5.43 -21.40
N GLU A 260 -1.29 -6.62 -21.78
CA GLU A 260 -1.93 -7.50 -20.81
C GLU A 260 -0.87 -8.23 -19.95
N SER A 261 -1.27 -8.62 -18.74
CA SER A 261 -0.45 -9.39 -17.81
C SER A 261 -0.03 -10.73 -18.41
N LEU A 262 1.28 -10.97 -18.46
CA LEU A 262 1.84 -12.25 -18.96
C LEU A 262 1.34 -13.43 -18.13
N ARG A 263 1.20 -13.27 -16.83
CA ARG A 263 0.71 -14.29 -15.92
C ARG A 263 -0.77 -14.63 -16.18
N TYR A 264 -1.60 -13.63 -16.49
CA TYR A 264 -2.99 -13.84 -16.88
C TYR A 264 -3.08 -14.64 -18.17
N LEU A 265 -2.28 -14.27 -19.18
CA LEU A 265 -2.25 -14.98 -20.46
C LEU A 265 -1.82 -16.44 -20.30
N GLN A 266 -0.78 -16.72 -19.51
CA GLN A 266 -0.31 -18.07 -19.18
C GLN A 266 -1.37 -18.89 -18.44
N THR A 267 -2.06 -18.30 -17.45
CA THR A 267 -3.11 -18.99 -16.68
C THR A 267 -4.27 -19.37 -17.59
N ARG A 268 -4.64 -18.49 -18.52
CA ARG A 268 -5.71 -18.76 -19.50
C ARG A 268 -5.34 -19.85 -20.49
N GLN A 269 -4.06 -19.94 -20.91
CA GLN A 269 -3.57 -21.00 -21.80
C GLN A 269 -3.48 -22.37 -21.13
N ASN A 270 -3.12 -22.42 -19.83
CA ASN A 270 -2.86 -23.67 -19.12
C ASN A 270 -4.11 -24.29 -18.46
N GLY A 271 -5.32 -23.77 -18.72
CA GLY A 271 -6.57 -24.27 -18.14
C GLY A 271 -6.72 -23.94 -16.65
N ALA A 272 -7.89 -23.48 -16.26
CA ALA A 272 -8.20 -22.84 -15.00
C ALA A 272 -8.10 -23.71 -13.72
N ASP A 273 -7.50 -24.91 -13.73
CA ASP A 273 -7.69 -25.92 -12.67
C ASP A 273 -6.73 -25.84 -11.47
N ARG A 274 -5.74 -24.95 -11.45
CA ARG A 274 -4.76 -24.87 -10.34
C ARG A 274 -4.89 -23.68 -9.38
N ALA A 275 -5.81 -22.77 -9.60
CA ALA A 275 -5.90 -21.53 -8.81
C ALA A 275 -6.76 -21.61 -7.55
N ARG A 276 -7.33 -22.76 -7.19
CA ARG A 276 -8.25 -22.94 -6.05
C ARG A 276 -7.64 -23.58 -4.81
N GLU A 277 -6.32 -23.66 -4.71
CA GLU A 277 -5.68 -24.30 -3.55
C GLU A 277 -5.32 -23.29 -2.46
N LYS A 278 -6.15 -23.25 -1.39
CA LYS A 278 -5.82 -22.91 0.01
C LYS A 278 -5.69 -21.44 0.43
N ALA A 279 -6.79 -20.66 0.35
CA ALA A 279 -6.92 -19.40 1.11
C ALA A 279 -7.24 -19.54 2.63
N PRO A 280 -7.89 -20.60 3.17
CA PRO A 280 -8.37 -20.55 4.56
C PRO A 280 -7.31 -20.69 5.66
N ARG A 281 -6.13 -21.22 5.39
CA ARG A 281 -5.08 -21.42 6.41
C ARG A 281 -4.28 -20.16 6.74
N SER A 282 -4.22 -19.18 5.84
CA SER A 282 -3.41 -17.97 6.00
C SER A 282 -4.00 -16.99 7.03
N ILE A 283 -5.32 -16.87 7.15
CA ILE A 283 -5.99 -16.01 8.14
C ILE A 283 -5.78 -16.54 9.55
N ALA A 284 -5.96 -17.87 9.74
CA ALA A 284 -5.72 -18.52 11.03
C ALA A 284 -4.26 -18.34 11.49
N LEU A 285 -3.30 -18.31 10.56
CA LEU A 285 -1.89 -18.08 10.85
C LEU A 285 -1.65 -16.63 11.34
N VAL A 286 -2.22 -15.64 10.66
CA VAL A 286 -2.08 -14.20 11.01
C VAL A 286 -2.63 -13.91 12.42
N LEU A 287 -3.70 -14.58 12.83
CA LEU A 287 -4.34 -14.45 14.15
C LEU A 287 -3.90 -15.52 15.15
N SER A 288 -2.94 -16.39 14.79
CA SER A 288 -2.40 -17.39 15.71
C SER A 288 -1.66 -16.75 16.88
N ARG A 289 -1.56 -17.45 18.01
CA ARG A 289 -0.92 -16.94 19.25
C ARG A 289 0.42 -16.23 19.03
N PRO A 290 1.37 -16.73 18.22
CA PRO A 290 2.63 -16.03 18.03
C PRO A 290 2.48 -14.70 17.27
N PHE A 291 1.51 -14.54 16.36
CA PHE A 291 1.40 -13.34 15.52
C PHE A 291 0.26 -12.39 15.94
N ARG A 292 -0.72 -12.84 16.71
CA ARG A 292 -1.94 -12.09 17.05
C ARG A 292 -1.68 -10.69 17.58
N LEU A 293 -0.83 -10.56 18.61
CA LEU A 293 -0.54 -9.25 19.19
C LEU A 293 0.11 -8.32 18.17
N GLY A 294 1.11 -8.81 17.43
CA GLY A 294 1.78 -8.01 16.41
C GLY A 294 0.88 -7.62 15.26
N SER A 295 0.00 -8.53 14.82
CA SER A 295 -1.01 -8.22 13.79
C SER A 295 -1.96 -7.11 14.24
N LEU A 296 -2.49 -7.21 15.46
CA LEU A 296 -3.39 -6.18 16.01
C LEU A 296 -2.68 -4.83 16.16
N MET A 297 -1.41 -4.82 16.59
CA MET A 297 -0.63 -3.58 16.71
C MET A 297 -0.32 -2.95 15.34
N LEU A 298 0.02 -3.76 14.33
CA LEU A 298 0.21 -3.29 12.96
C LEU A 298 -1.07 -2.71 12.37
N TRP A 299 -2.20 -3.41 12.54
CA TRP A 299 -3.50 -2.95 12.04
C TRP A 299 -3.95 -1.67 12.72
N LEU A 300 -3.79 -1.59 14.06
CA LEU A 300 -4.09 -0.39 14.82
C LEU A 300 -3.23 0.80 14.39
N ALA A 301 -1.92 0.60 14.26
CA ALA A 301 -1.01 1.66 13.84
C ALA A 301 -1.33 2.16 12.43
N TYR A 302 -1.60 1.25 11.49
CA TYR A 302 -1.96 1.62 10.13
C TYR A 302 -3.32 2.32 10.05
N PHE A 303 -4.31 1.84 10.81
CA PHE A 303 -5.63 2.47 10.95
C PHE A 303 -5.50 3.91 11.49
N MET A 304 -4.78 4.09 12.61
CA MET A 304 -4.58 5.41 13.21
C MET A 304 -3.77 6.34 12.29
N GLY A 305 -2.80 5.81 11.55
CA GLY A 305 -2.10 6.55 10.52
C GLY A 305 -3.04 7.09 9.45
N LEU A 306 -3.98 6.28 8.94
CA LEU A 306 -4.96 6.75 7.96
C LEU A 306 -6.01 7.70 8.58
N VAL A 307 -6.34 7.57 9.87
CA VAL A 307 -7.12 8.59 10.59
C VAL A 307 -6.44 9.97 10.48
N VAL A 308 -5.15 10.04 10.80
CA VAL A 308 -4.38 11.30 10.71
C VAL A 308 -4.31 11.81 9.28
N PHE A 309 -3.94 10.93 8.33
CA PHE A 309 -3.76 11.31 6.94
C PHE A 309 -5.01 11.94 6.34
N TYR A 310 -6.17 11.26 6.45
CA TYR A 310 -7.43 11.75 5.87
C TYR A 310 -8.06 12.87 6.66
N ALA A 311 -7.85 12.95 7.99
CA ALA A 311 -8.22 14.13 8.77
C ALA A 311 -7.49 15.37 8.24
N LEU A 312 -6.19 15.29 7.98
CA LEU A 312 -5.42 16.42 7.51
C LEU A 312 -5.73 16.78 6.06
N ILE A 313 -5.63 15.81 5.11
CA ILE A 313 -5.77 16.11 3.69
C ILE A 313 -7.16 16.63 3.31
N ASN A 314 -8.21 16.15 4.00
CA ASN A 314 -9.59 16.54 3.71
C ASN A 314 -10.01 17.82 4.42
N TRP A 315 -9.48 18.10 5.61
CA TRP A 315 -10.01 19.16 6.45
C TRP A 315 -9.08 20.37 6.62
N MET A 316 -7.76 20.25 6.39
CA MET A 316 -6.88 21.43 6.51
C MET A 316 -7.33 22.62 5.67
N PRO A 317 -7.78 22.48 4.39
CA PRO A 317 -8.24 23.62 3.62
C PRO A 317 -9.43 24.34 4.28
N VAL A 318 -10.38 23.57 4.86
CA VAL A 318 -11.54 24.11 5.58
C VAL A 318 -11.10 24.83 6.84
N LEU A 319 -10.26 24.17 7.66
CA LEU A 319 -9.78 24.72 8.94
C LEU A 319 -8.93 25.98 8.77
N PHE A 320 -8.08 26.03 7.74
CA PHE A 320 -7.27 27.21 7.45
C PHE A 320 -8.13 28.39 6.91
N ARG A 321 -9.16 28.09 6.13
CA ARG A 321 -10.13 29.12 5.74
C ARG A 321 -10.83 29.75 6.94
N GLU A 322 -11.17 28.97 7.95
CA GLU A 322 -11.80 29.44 9.17
C GLU A 322 -10.89 30.29 10.06
N SER A 323 -9.57 30.06 9.96
CA SER A 323 -8.59 30.96 10.62
C SER A 323 -8.43 32.30 9.89
N GLY A 324 -9.22 32.59 8.84
CA GLY A 324 -9.20 33.84 8.11
C GLY A 324 -8.25 33.85 6.89
N MET A 325 -7.64 32.72 6.53
CA MET A 325 -6.78 32.65 5.35
C MET A 325 -7.60 32.73 4.06
N ASP A 326 -7.05 33.36 3.03
CA ASP A 326 -7.63 33.37 1.70
C ASP A 326 -7.62 31.95 1.08
N PRO A 327 -8.52 31.63 0.10
CA PRO A 327 -8.64 30.32 -0.48
C PRO A 327 -7.34 29.79 -1.13
N ARG A 328 -6.62 30.72 -1.79
CA ARG A 328 -5.37 30.41 -2.48
C ARG A 328 -4.28 29.97 -1.49
N THR A 329 -4.05 30.77 -0.47
CA THR A 329 -3.04 30.49 0.58
C THR A 329 -3.38 29.22 1.35
N ALA A 330 -4.63 28.99 1.74
CA ALA A 330 -5.06 27.77 2.40
C ALA A 330 -4.79 26.50 1.55
N SER A 331 -5.09 26.55 0.26
CA SER A 331 -4.84 25.43 -0.68
C SER A 331 -3.35 25.19 -0.88
N LEU A 332 -2.55 26.26 -1.07
CA LEU A 332 -1.09 26.16 -1.26
C LEU A 332 -0.39 25.59 -0.03
N ILE A 333 -0.75 26.04 1.17
CA ILE A 333 -0.18 25.50 2.42
C ILE A 333 -0.56 24.04 2.58
N THR A 334 -1.82 23.68 2.36
CA THR A 334 -2.26 22.28 2.45
C THR A 334 -1.55 21.38 1.44
N ALA A 335 -1.25 21.86 0.23
CA ALA A 335 -0.53 21.10 -0.80
C ALA A 335 0.90 20.70 -0.38
N LEU A 336 1.49 21.41 0.57
CA LEU A 336 2.81 21.05 1.12
C LEU A 336 2.77 19.74 1.93
N PHE A 337 1.63 19.39 2.52
CA PHE A 337 1.48 18.14 3.27
C PHE A 337 1.67 16.88 2.40
N PRO A 338 0.94 16.67 1.30
CA PRO A 338 1.23 15.55 0.41
C PRO A 338 2.59 15.66 -0.29
N LEU A 339 3.07 16.88 -0.61
CA LEU A 339 4.38 17.08 -1.22
C LEU A 339 5.50 16.52 -0.32
N GLY A 340 5.35 16.60 1.01
CA GLY A 340 6.24 15.94 1.96
C GLY A 340 6.39 14.42 1.76
N GLY A 341 5.48 13.78 1.00
CA GLY A 341 5.55 12.34 0.70
C GLY A 341 6.84 11.85 0.03
N VAL A 342 7.63 12.77 -0.55
CA VAL A 342 8.98 12.47 -1.05
C VAL A 342 9.92 11.95 0.06
N GLY A 343 9.62 12.24 1.33
CA GLY A 343 10.35 11.73 2.49
C GLY A 343 10.32 10.21 2.67
N ALA A 344 9.41 9.52 1.98
CA ALA A 344 9.33 8.05 2.03
C ALA A 344 10.63 7.37 1.58
N ILE A 345 11.37 7.98 0.64
CA ILE A 345 12.66 7.48 0.15
C ILE A 345 13.70 7.50 1.28
N ALA A 346 13.78 8.63 2.00
CA ALA A 346 14.72 8.80 3.10
C ALA A 346 14.41 7.85 4.27
N LEU A 347 13.13 7.69 4.59
CA LEU A 347 12.70 6.79 5.67
C LEU A 347 12.93 5.31 5.29
N GLY A 348 12.72 4.92 4.05
CA GLY A 348 13.05 3.59 3.54
C GLY A 348 14.53 3.28 3.70
N TRP A 349 15.41 4.22 3.32
CA TRP A 349 16.86 4.09 3.53
C TRP A 349 17.24 3.98 5.03
N LEU A 350 16.53 4.70 5.90
CA LEU A 350 16.74 4.61 7.35
C LEU A 350 16.31 3.25 7.91
N MET A 351 15.22 2.66 7.39
CA MET A 351 14.75 1.32 7.76
C MET A 351 15.68 0.20 7.28
N ASP A 352 16.44 0.42 6.21
CA ASP A 352 17.46 -0.55 5.75
C ASP A 352 18.70 -0.58 6.67
N ARG A 353 18.96 0.52 7.41
CA ARG A 353 20.12 0.65 8.33
C ARG A 353 19.78 0.39 9.79
N PHE A 354 18.56 0.66 10.21
CA PHE A 354 18.11 0.57 11.60
C PHE A 354 16.90 -0.36 11.71
N ASP A 355 16.57 -0.75 12.92
CA ASP A 355 15.35 -1.53 13.17
C ASP A 355 14.10 -0.80 12.69
N GLY A 356 13.41 -1.35 11.69
CA GLY A 356 12.27 -0.72 11.06
C GLY A 356 11.13 -0.37 12.02
N SER A 357 10.90 -1.20 13.06
CA SER A 357 9.90 -0.91 14.09
C SER A 357 10.26 0.35 14.87
N SER A 358 11.55 0.55 15.18
CA SER A 358 12.03 1.74 15.89
C SER A 358 11.92 3.00 15.05
N VAL A 359 12.32 2.90 13.78
CA VAL A 359 12.26 4.01 12.82
C VAL A 359 10.82 4.49 12.67
N LEU A 360 9.86 3.58 12.49
CA LEU A 360 8.45 3.94 12.35
C LEU A 360 7.82 4.43 13.66
N THR A 361 8.23 3.88 14.81
CA THR A 361 7.79 4.40 16.11
C THR A 361 8.18 5.86 16.28
N LEU A 362 9.45 6.22 15.97
CA LEU A 362 9.93 7.59 16.01
C LEU A 362 9.26 8.46 14.94
N GLY A 363 9.01 7.91 13.75
CA GLY A 363 8.29 8.58 12.67
C GLY A 363 6.88 9.01 13.07
N TYR A 364 6.11 8.11 13.71
CA TYR A 364 4.78 8.49 14.24
C TYR A 364 4.85 9.43 15.44
N GLY A 365 5.89 9.36 16.27
CA GLY A 365 6.14 10.33 17.33
C GLY A 365 6.41 11.74 16.77
N ALA A 366 7.26 11.83 15.75
CA ALA A 366 7.52 13.07 15.03
C ALA A 366 6.26 13.59 14.30
N THR A 367 5.42 12.69 13.77
CA THR A 367 4.12 13.03 13.19
C THR A 367 3.21 13.66 14.24
N ALA A 368 3.09 13.06 15.43
CA ALA A 368 2.25 13.60 16.49
C ALA A 368 2.68 15.02 16.90
N LEU A 369 3.98 15.23 17.08
CA LEU A 369 4.55 16.54 17.41
C LEU A 369 4.29 17.56 16.29
N SER A 370 4.51 17.18 15.03
CA SER A 370 4.31 18.08 13.89
C SER A 370 2.83 18.44 13.71
N VAL A 371 1.91 17.48 13.85
CA VAL A 371 0.46 17.72 13.75
C VAL A 371 -0.01 18.64 14.88
N TRP A 372 0.43 18.42 16.12
CA TRP A 372 0.16 19.32 17.21
C TRP A 372 0.69 20.74 16.94
N ALA A 373 1.92 20.84 16.42
CA ALA A 373 2.55 22.12 16.09
C ALA A 373 1.81 22.88 14.98
N ILE A 374 1.11 22.21 14.04
CA ILE A 374 0.25 22.89 13.04
C ILE A 374 -0.78 23.77 13.77
N GLY A 375 -1.46 23.22 14.79
CA GLY A 375 -2.46 23.95 15.57
C GLY A 375 -1.91 25.20 16.27
N GLN A 376 -0.62 25.17 16.67
CA GLN A 376 0.04 26.30 17.34
C GLN A 376 0.60 27.34 16.36
N ALA A 377 0.83 26.96 15.08
CA ALA A 377 1.52 27.78 14.09
C ALA A 377 0.59 28.66 13.22
N ILE A 378 -0.73 28.63 13.46
CA ILE A 378 -1.76 29.24 12.58
C ILE A 378 -1.59 30.76 12.43
N GLY A 379 -0.97 31.45 13.39
CA GLY A 379 -0.71 32.89 13.33
C GLY A 379 0.44 33.36 12.43
N GLY A 380 1.28 32.42 11.92
CA GLY A 380 2.47 32.76 11.12
C GLY A 380 2.59 31.93 9.85
N HIS A 381 2.28 32.50 8.67
CA HIS A 381 2.24 31.75 7.41
C HIS A 381 3.55 30.98 7.10
N GLY A 382 4.71 31.58 7.31
CA GLY A 382 6.01 30.94 7.03
C GLY A 382 6.29 29.74 7.93
N VAL A 383 6.01 29.87 9.23
CA VAL A 383 6.15 28.78 10.21
C VAL A 383 5.14 27.67 9.89
N LEU A 384 3.90 28.03 9.61
CA LEU A 384 2.84 27.07 9.27
C LEU A 384 3.21 26.26 8.01
N MET A 385 3.72 26.90 6.96
CA MET A 385 4.21 26.23 5.74
C MET A 385 5.28 25.18 6.06
N ALA A 386 6.28 25.56 6.85
CA ALA A 386 7.35 24.66 7.25
C ALA A 386 6.84 23.47 8.07
N VAL A 387 5.97 23.73 9.07
CA VAL A 387 5.41 22.68 9.94
C VAL A 387 4.51 21.75 9.16
N VAL A 388 3.65 22.24 8.27
CA VAL A 388 2.79 21.40 7.41
C VAL A 388 3.63 20.53 6.48
N PHE A 389 4.69 21.07 5.88
CA PHE A 389 5.60 20.29 5.05
C PHE A 389 6.32 19.19 5.86
N VAL A 390 6.85 19.52 7.04
CA VAL A 390 7.49 18.54 7.93
C VAL A 390 6.49 17.48 8.40
N ALA A 391 5.27 17.86 8.77
CA ALA A 391 4.22 16.91 9.12
C ALA A 391 3.93 15.94 7.96
N GLY A 392 3.84 16.47 6.74
CA GLY A 392 3.68 15.66 5.54
C GLY A 392 4.89 14.74 5.28
N LEU A 393 6.11 15.24 5.46
CA LEU A 393 7.33 14.48 5.26
C LEU A 393 7.38 13.24 6.19
N VAL A 394 7.16 13.42 7.49
CA VAL A 394 7.25 12.32 8.47
C VAL A 394 6.04 11.40 8.41
N MET A 395 4.83 11.94 8.24
CA MET A 395 3.59 11.18 8.19
C MET A 395 3.50 10.29 6.95
N ASN A 396 3.67 10.87 5.75
CA ASN A 396 3.57 10.11 4.50
C ASN A 396 4.68 9.06 4.41
N ALA A 397 5.89 9.40 4.88
CA ALA A 397 7.01 8.46 4.90
C ALA A 397 6.74 7.27 5.83
N ALA A 398 6.23 7.53 7.05
CA ALA A 398 5.87 6.47 8.00
C ALA A 398 4.75 5.59 7.44
N GLN A 399 3.68 6.18 6.90
CA GLN A 399 2.53 5.47 6.36
C GLN A 399 2.90 4.59 5.14
N ALA A 400 3.70 5.13 4.21
CA ALA A 400 4.16 4.41 3.02
C ALA A 400 5.08 3.23 3.37
N SER A 401 5.78 3.29 4.49
CA SER A 401 6.72 2.25 4.93
C SER A 401 6.06 1.12 5.76
N MET A 402 4.82 1.32 6.24
CA MET A 402 4.10 0.31 7.03
C MET A 402 3.92 -1.05 6.32
N PRO A 403 3.60 -1.11 5.01
CA PRO A 403 3.50 -2.39 4.31
C PRO A 403 4.84 -3.16 4.27
N ALA A 404 5.97 -2.47 4.20
CA ALA A 404 7.30 -3.09 4.24
C ALA A 404 7.59 -3.69 5.62
N LEU A 405 7.27 -2.96 6.71
CA LEU A 405 7.37 -3.47 8.07
C LEU A 405 6.49 -4.72 8.26
N ALA A 406 5.23 -4.66 7.83
CA ALA A 406 4.30 -5.79 7.92
C ALA A 406 4.80 -7.00 7.12
N ALA A 407 5.35 -6.79 5.91
CA ALA A 407 5.91 -7.86 5.09
C ALA A 407 7.13 -8.55 5.76
N GLY A 408 7.91 -7.81 6.54
CA GLY A 408 9.02 -8.35 7.34
C GLY A 408 8.57 -9.10 8.61
N PHE A 409 7.42 -8.71 9.17
CA PHE A 409 6.88 -9.31 10.39
C PHE A 409 6.26 -10.71 10.15
N TYR A 410 5.57 -10.92 9.01
CA TYR A 410 4.89 -12.18 8.72
C TYR A 410 5.78 -13.21 8.02
N PRO A 411 5.63 -14.51 8.34
CA PRO A 411 6.27 -15.59 7.58
C PRO A 411 5.67 -15.63 6.15
N THR A 412 6.38 -16.28 5.24
CA THR A 412 6.06 -16.29 3.80
C THR A 412 4.63 -16.73 3.51
N GLU A 413 4.11 -17.73 4.27
CA GLU A 413 2.78 -18.33 4.09
C GLU A 413 1.64 -17.38 4.50
N GLY A 414 1.88 -16.46 5.44
CA GLY A 414 0.89 -15.50 5.94
C GLY A 414 1.10 -14.06 5.49
N ARG A 415 2.24 -13.75 4.84
CA ARG A 415 2.69 -12.40 4.52
C ARG A 415 1.67 -11.62 3.68
N ALA A 416 1.25 -12.18 2.56
CA ALA A 416 0.29 -11.52 1.66
C ALA A 416 -1.04 -11.24 2.37
N THR A 417 -1.54 -12.22 3.14
CA THR A 417 -2.78 -12.08 3.91
C THR A 417 -2.64 -11.03 5.01
N GLY A 418 -1.55 -11.04 5.79
CA GLY A 418 -1.34 -10.09 6.88
C GLY A 418 -1.24 -8.64 6.40
N VAL A 419 -0.50 -8.40 5.30
CA VAL A 419 -0.41 -7.08 4.66
C VAL A 419 -1.76 -6.64 4.10
N ALA A 420 -2.48 -7.52 3.39
CA ALA A 420 -3.78 -7.19 2.81
C ALA A 420 -4.81 -6.82 3.89
N TRP A 421 -4.84 -7.54 5.01
CA TRP A 421 -5.73 -7.23 6.13
C TRP A 421 -5.39 -5.90 6.78
N MET A 422 -4.10 -5.60 6.97
CA MET A 422 -3.65 -4.31 7.48
C MET A 422 -4.14 -3.17 6.58
N LEU A 423 -3.93 -3.29 5.28
CA LEU A 423 -4.36 -2.29 4.29
C LEU A 423 -5.88 -2.14 4.26
N GLY A 424 -6.63 -3.27 4.31
CA GLY A 424 -8.09 -3.27 4.29
C GLY A 424 -8.71 -2.62 5.52
N ILE A 425 -8.26 -3.01 6.73
CA ILE A 425 -8.73 -2.42 7.99
C ILE A 425 -8.37 -0.93 8.07
N GLY A 426 -7.19 -0.56 7.59
CA GLY A 426 -6.74 0.83 7.58
C GLY A 426 -7.66 1.77 6.81
N ARG A 427 -8.34 1.31 5.74
CA ARG A 427 -9.27 2.16 4.98
C ARG A 427 -10.40 2.72 5.83
N PHE A 428 -10.89 1.95 6.79
CA PHE A 428 -11.87 2.45 7.77
C PHE A 428 -11.29 3.55 8.66
N GLY A 429 -9.96 3.58 8.87
CA GLY A 429 -9.29 4.69 9.55
C GLY A 429 -9.45 6.00 8.80
N GLY A 430 -9.33 6.00 7.48
CA GLY A 430 -9.57 7.20 6.66
C GLY A 430 -11.01 7.74 6.79
N ILE A 431 -11.99 6.84 6.80
CA ILE A 431 -13.39 7.20 7.04
C ILE A 431 -13.55 7.80 8.44
N ALA A 432 -13.03 7.09 9.46
CA ALA A 432 -13.09 7.55 10.86
C ALA A 432 -12.42 8.92 11.04
N GLY A 433 -11.29 9.18 10.37
CA GLY A 433 -10.60 10.48 10.42
C GLY A 433 -11.43 11.62 9.86
N SER A 434 -12.13 11.40 8.75
CA SER A 434 -13.03 12.40 8.17
C SER A 434 -14.22 12.73 9.07
N PHE A 435 -14.86 11.71 9.67
CA PHE A 435 -15.96 11.91 10.62
C PHE A 435 -15.49 12.50 11.95
N LEU A 436 -14.31 12.12 12.43
CA LEU A 436 -13.73 12.67 13.67
C LEU A 436 -13.64 14.19 13.60
N VAL A 437 -13.01 14.73 12.54
CA VAL A 437 -12.87 16.18 12.41
C VAL A 437 -14.22 16.86 12.21
N ALA A 438 -15.17 16.22 11.48
CA ALA A 438 -16.53 16.74 11.37
C ALA A 438 -17.24 16.88 12.74
N ASP A 439 -17.12 15.87 13.61
CA ASP A 439 -17.70 15.91 14.96
C ASP A 439 -17.03 17.00 15.84
N LEU A 440 -15.69 17.09 15.79
CA LEU A 440 -14.95 18.11 16.55
C LEU A 440 -15.33 19.54 16.10
N THR A 441 -15.49 19.75 14.79
CA THR A 441 -15.94 21.05 14.24
C THR A 441 -17.39 21.33 14.59
N ALA A 442 -18.28 20.32 14.62
CA ALA A 442 -19.66 20.46 15.06
C ALA A 442 -19.75 20.89 16.54
N ARG A 443 -18.82 20.44 17.37
CA ARG A 443 -18.69 20.84 18.80
C ARG A 443 -18.04 22.21 18.99
N GLN A 444 -17.75 22.95 17.91
CA GLN A 444 -17.12 24.27 17.95
C GLN A 444 -15.75 24.27 18.68
N MET A 445 -14.99 23.16 18.57
CA MET A 445 -13.67 23.09 19.17
C MET A 445 -12.70 24.04 18.48
N SER A 446 -11.75 24.57 19.23
CA SER A 446 -10.71 25.46 18.69
C SER A 446 -9.78 24.69 17.73
N LEU A 447 -9.18 25.40 16.77
CA LEU A 447 -8.25 24.77 15.82
C LEU A 447 -7.08 24.07 16.53
N PRO A 448 -6.40 24.66 17.54
CA PRO A 448 -5.37 23.95 18.28
C PRO A 448 -5.85 22.64 18.91
N ASP A 449 -7.09 22.61 19.44
CA ASP A 449 -7.65 21.42 20.06
C ASP A 449 -7.94 20.33 19.02
N ILE A 450 -8.48 20.70 17.86
CA ILE A 450 -8.72 19.76 16.74
C ILE A 450 -7.41 19.08 16.32
N PHE A 451 -6.35 19.86 16.06
CA PHE A 451 -5.04 19.30 15.71
C PHE A 451 -4.44 18.50 16.88
N GLY A 452 -4.70 18.91 18.13
CA GLY A 452 -4.33 18.16 19.32
C GLY A 452 -4.96 16.78 19.38
N VAL A 453 -6.26 16.67 19.13
CA VAL A 453 -6.98 15.37 19.06
C VAL A 453 -6.47 14.51 17.92
N VAL A 454 -6.22 15.09 16.74
CA VAL A 454 -5.64 14.36 15.61
C VAL A 454 -4.21 13.85 15.94
N ALA A 455 -3.42 14.64 16.66
CA ALA A 455 -2.09 14.23 17.12
C ALA A 455 -2.14 13.02 18.08
N ILE A 456 -3.21 12.87 18.90
CA ILE A 456 -3.39 11.69 19.76
C ILE A 456 -3.49 10.41 18.91
N ALA A 457 -4.13 10.44 17.76
CA ALA A 457 -4.17 9.27 16.87
C ALA A 457 -2.77 8.84 16.41
N ALA A 458 -1.88 9.79 16.11
CA ALA A 458 -0.48 9.49 15.80
C ALA A 458 0.28 8.94 17.02
N LEU A 459 0.00 9.43 18.23
CA LEU A 459 0.57 8.87 19.48
C LEU A 459 0.10 7.43 19.71
N ILE A 460 -1.15 7.11 19.44
CA ILE A 460 -1.66 5.74 19.53
C ILE A 460 -0.91 4.83 18.53
N ALA A 461 -0.67 5.29 17.30
CA ALA A 461 0.12 4.56 16.32
C ALA A 461 1.57 4.34 16.80
N MET A 462 2.20 5.37 17.37
CA MET A 462 3.54 5.28 17.98
C MET A 462 3.58 4.23 19.08
N VAL A 463 2.63 4.26 20.02
CA VAL A 463 2.54 3.31 21.15
C VAL A 463 2.32 1.88 20.62
N ALA A 464 1.42 1.70 19.65
CA ALA A 464 1.16 0.39 19.05
C ALA A 464 2.44 -0.23 18.42
N LEU A 465 3.23 0.57 17.69
CA LEU A 465 4.51 0.11 17.12
C LEU A 465 5.57 -0.12 18.20
N GLY A 466 5.59 0.68 19.26
CA GLY A 466 6.44 0.44 20.43
C GLY A 466 6.15 -0.90 21.11
N VAL A 467 4.87 -1.22 21.30
CA VAL A 467 4.42 -2.54 21.83
C VAL A 467 4.82 -3.67 20.89
N LEU A 468 4.63 -3.51 19.57
CA LEU A 468 5.09 -4.48 18.57
C LEU A 468 6.59 -4.76 18.70
N ARG A 469 7.41 -3.71 18.80
CA ARG A 469 8.86 -3.82 18.97
C ARG A 469 9.23 -4.60 20.21
N LEU A 470 8.61 -4.30 21.35
CA LEU A 470 8.85 -5.01 22.61
C LEU A 470 8.43 -6.49 22.54
N ALA A 471 7.32 -6.78 21.87
CA ALA A 471 6.85 -8.15 21.66
C ALA A 471 7.78 -8.95 20.73
N CYS A 472 8.37 -8.32 19.70
CA CYS A 472 9.34 -8.98 18.82
C CYS A 472 10.69 -9.23 19.49
N ARG A 473 11.15 -8.35 20.42
CA ARG A 473 12.40 -8.54 21.16
C ARG A 473 12.35 -9.68 22.20
N ARG A 474 11.15 -10.05 22.63
CA ARG A 474 10.93 -11.14 23.61
C ARG A 474 10.83 -12.53 22.95
N ARG A 475 10.84 -12.57 21.63
CA ARG A 475 10.89 -13.81 20.82
C ARG A 475 12.32 -14.11 20.38
#